data_7ebb3973fbce461c54f508059d872fd1
#
_entry.id   7ebb3973fbce461c54f508059d872fd1
#
_cell.length_a   1.000
_cell.length_b   1.000
_cell.length_c   1.000
_cell.angle_alpha   90.00
_cell.angle_beta   90.00
_cell.angle_gamma   90.00
#
_symmetry.space_group_name_H-M   'P 1'
#
loop_
_entity.id
_entity.type
_entity.pdbx_description
1 polymer ?
#
loop_
_entity_poly.entity_id
_entity_poly.type
_entity_poly.pdbx_seq_one_letter_code
_entity_poly.pdbx_strand_id
1 'polypeptide(L)'
;MLDLVIIGAGPAGISAAYEAKQHGLSYIVIEKGLIGNTIYNYPVGLTVFSTINELEINEGELKPAREKPTREELLSYYVRFVLEHDLNIRTEETVTGVLSEPPALAGGKVDAPKSTFIETRTDSNVTSEPPAYAGGSDRFTVTTDKGVYHSTNVLFALGSMDYPRKLNVKGEEFPKVYDHFRETYPWVKKRALIVGGGNSAGEAALFLAQEGADTTLAIFRGDWENNDPKQGCIKYWVKQPLENELKENCLKLFFLGKVIEIREGEVELESEIGERVVLPNDVVFVLIGSDADLTMLKNLGVETTQGKGGEVPVYDPETFETNVRGIYVAGHFTNQRHIKGAIDAPKVLIPLLKKKLTAKNAKEAK
;
A
#
# COMPACT_ATOMS: atom_id res chain seq x y z
N MET A 1 -22.63 -14.11 11.65
CA MET A 1 -21.28 -14.45 11.19
C MET A 1 -21.22 -14.16 9.70
N LEU A 2 -20.22 -13.42 9.24
CA LEU A 2 -20.03 -13.04 7.84
C LEU A 2 -19.32 -14.17 7.06
N ASP A 3 -19.55 -14.22 5.75
CA ASP A 3 -18.76 -15.08 4.86
C ASP A 3 -17.35 -14.52 4.66
N LEU A 4 -17.20 -13.17 4.67
CA LEU A 4 -15.95 -12.50 4.37
C LEU A 4 -15.81 -11.15 5.09
N VAL A 5 -14.67 -10.90 5.74
CA VAL A 5 -14.21 -9.56 6.10
C VAL A 5 -13.09 -9.17 5.14
N ILE A 6 -13.18 -7.98 4.57
CA ILE A 6 -12.18 -7.39 3.66
C ILE A 6 -11.49 -6.25 4.41
N ILE A 7 -10.15 -6.26 4.46
CA ILE A 7 -9.36 -5.24 5.15
C ILE A 7 -8.67 -4.36 4.12
N GLY A 8 -9.13 -3.11 4.01
CA GLY A 8 -8.68 -2.11 3.05
C GLY A 8 -9.69 -1.83 1.94
N ALA A 9 -9.94 -0.53 1.66
CA ALA A 9 -10.84 -0.04 0.61
C ALA A 9 -10.08 0.67 -0.54
N GLY A 10 -8.92 0.14 -0.91
CA GLY A 10 -8.25 0.43 -2.17
C GLY A 10 -8.90 -0.31 -3.34
N PRO A 11 -8.36 -0.21 -4.57
CA PRO A 11 -8.92 -0.86 -5.76
C PRO A 11 -9.20 -2.36 -5.59
N ALA A 12 -8.32 -3.09 -4.89
CA ALA A 12 -8.52 -4.51 -4.60
C ALA A 12 -9.73 -4.76 -3.68
N GLY A 13 -9.83 -4.00 -2.58
CA GLY A 13 -10.93 -4.16 -1.62
C GLY A 13 -12.28 -3.75 -2.20
N ILE A 14 -12.33 -2.69 -3.01
CA ILE A 14 -13.54 -2.24 -3.70
C ILE A 14 -14.00 -3.30 -4.71
N SER A 15 -13.07 -3.83 -5.52
CA SER A 15 -13.36 -4.91 -6.46
C SER A 15 -13.86 -6.16 -5.72
N ALA A 16 -13.22 -6.53 -4.60
CA ALA A 16 -13.64 -7.67 -3.78
C ALA A 16 -15.05 -7.48 -3.18
N ALA A 17 -15.36 -6.26 -2.71
CA ALA A 17 -16.69 -5.93 -2.20
C ALA A 17 -17.77 -6.05 -3.28
N TYR A 18 -17.48 -5.54 -4.48
CA TYR A 18 -18.38 -5.64 -5.62
C TYR A 18 -18.64 -7.10 -6.00
N GLU A 19 -17.59 -7.88 -6.19
CA GLU A 19 -17.71 -9.32 -6.50
C GLU A 19 -18.45 -10.09 -5.39
N ALA A 20 -18.14 -9.80 -4.11
CA ALA A 20 -18.82 -10.43 -2.98
C ALA A 20 -20.34 -10.15 -3.01
N LYS A 21 -20.73 -8.91 -3.33
CA LYS A 21 -22.15 -8.54 -3.50
C LYS A 21 -22.79 -9.28 -4.67
N GLN A 22 -22.12 -9.31 -5.85
CA GLN A 22 -22.63 -10.00 -7.05
C GLN A 22 -22.83 -11.50 -6.80
N HIS A 23 -21.96 -12.12 -6.02
CA HIS A 23 -22.04 -13.55 -5.69
C HIS A 23 -22.86 -13.86 -4.44
N GLY A 24 -23.53 -12.86 -3.84
CA GLY A 24 -24.40 -13.04 -2.67
C GLY A 24 -23.68 -13.56 -1.45
N LEU A 25 -22.44 -13.08 -1.20
CA LEU A 25 -21.73 -13.29 0.04
C LEU A 25 -22.13 -12.22 1.07
N SER A 26 -22.26 -12.62 2.33
CA SER A 26 -22.34 -11.67 3.44
C SER A 26 -20.94 -11.15 3.75
N TYR A 27 -20.72 -9.84 3.58
CA TYR A 27 -19.40 -9.24 3.72
C TYR A 27 -19.42 -7.86 4.36
N ILE A 28 -18.27 -7.42 4.80
CA ILE A 28 -17.97 -6.04 5.18
C ILE A 28 -16.55 -5.68 4.76
N VAL A 29 -16.34 -4.43 4.34
CA VAL A 29 -15.01 -3.85 4.14
C VAL A 29 -14.70 -2.90 5.28
N ILE A 30 -13.49 -3.00 5.83
CA ILE A 30 -13.00 -2.13 6.91
C ILE A 30 -11.77 -1.38 6.38
N GLU A 31 -11.84 -0.06 6.41
CA GLU A 31 -10.79 0.85 5.92
C GLU A 31 -10.41 1.84 7.01
N LYS A 32 -9.12 1.90 7.34
CA LYS A 32 -8.59 2.82 8.36
C LYS A 32 -8.67 4.30 7.97
N GLY A 33 -8.61 4.58 6.67
CA GLY A 33 -8.68 5.93 6.12
C GLY A 33 -9.94 6.14 5.27
N LEU A 34 -9.74 6.63 4.06
CA LEU A 34 -10.79 6.96 3.10
C LEU A 34 -10.87 5.90 1.99
N ILE A 35 -12.00 5.84 1.30
CA ILE A 35 -12.12 5.05 0.07
C ILE A 35 -11.02 5.51 -0.91
N GLY A 36 -10.19 4.56 -1.38
CA GLY A 36 -9.08 4.88 -2.25
C GLY A 36 -7.96 5.70 -1.58
N ASN A 37 -7.73 5.53 -0.28
CA ASN A 37 -6.83 6.36 0.53
C ASN A 37 -5.43 6.53 -0.07
N THR A 38 -4.85 5.50 -0.68
CA THR A 38 -3.56 5.61 -1.37
C THR A 38 -3.62 6.60 -2.55
N ILE A 39 -4.71 6.56 -3.34
CA ILE A 39 -4.91 7.48 -4.47
C ILE A 39 -5.20 8.90 -3.96
N TYR A 40 -5.94 9.03 -2.86
CA TYR A 40 -6.13 10.32 -2.19
C TYR A 40 -4.80 10.96 -1.79
N ASN A 41 -3.79 10.18 -1.44
CA ASN A 41 -2.45 10.65 -1.08
C ASN A 41 -1.49 10.84 -2.27
N TYR A 42 -1.91 10.57 -3.50
CA TYR A 42 -1.13 10.94 -4.69
C TYR A 42 -1.02 12.47 -4.83
N PRO A 43 -0.03 12.98 -5.56
CA PRO A 43 0.08 14.40 -5.84
C PRO A 43 -1.19 14.97 -6.47
N VAL A 44 -1.60 16.17 -6.03
CA VAL A 44 -2.75 16.89 -6.59
C VAL A 44 -2.50 17.17 -8.06
N GLY A 45 -3.49 16.90 -8.91
CA GLY A 45 -3.39 17.08 -10.36
C GLY A 45 -2.57 16.02 -11.10
N LEU A 46 -2.06 14.99 -10.42
CA LEU A 46 -1.30 13.92 -11.05
C LEU A 46 -2.13 13.23 -12.14
N THR A 47 -1.59 13.11 -13.35
CA THR A 47 -2.13 12.24 -14.38
C THR A 47 -1.72 10.79 -14.11
N VAL A 48 -2.69 9.90 -13.94
CA VAL A 48 -2.43 8.47 -13.71
C VAL A 48 -2.10 7.80 -15.04
N PHE A 49 -0.91 7.24 -15.16
CA PHE A 49 -0.39 6.76 -16.46
C PHE A 49 -0.93 5.42 -16.93
N SER A 50 -1.64 4.67 -16.10
CA SER A 50 -2.35 3.46 -16.51
C SER A 50 -3.50 3.80 -17.47
N THR A 51 -3.83 2.85 -18.34
CA THR A 51 -4.99 2.96 -19.24
C THR A 51 -6.30 2.86 -18.46
N ILE A 52 -7.40 3.34 -19.04
CA ILE A 52 -8.73 3.24 -18.43
C ILE A 52 -9.04 1.80 -18.02
N ASN A 53 -8.84 0.83 -18.94
CA ASN A 53 -9.11 -0.59 -18.70
C ASN A 53 -8.25 -1.21 -17.59
N GLU A 54 -7.12 -0.58 -17.23
CA GLU A 54 -6.28 -1.01 -16.10
C GLU A 54 -6.73 -0.44 -14.77
N LEU A 55 -7.58 0.59 -14.80
CA LEU A 55 -7.99 1.35 -13.62
C LEU A 55 -9.45 1.12 -13.24
N GLU A 56 -10.31 0.77 -14.19
CA GLU A 56 -11.72 0.55 -13.94
C GLU A 56 -12.04 -0.86 -13.41
N ILE A 57 -13.03 -0.95 -12.55
CA ILE A 57 -13.53 -2.21 -12.00
C ILE A 57 -14.44 -2.87 -13.03
N ASN A 58 -15.42 -2.13 -13.54
CA ASN A 58 -16.28 -2.55 -14.64
C ASN A 58 -15.95 -1.74 -15.90
N GLU A 59 -15.99 -2.41 -17.05
CA GLU A 59 -15.70 -1.81 -18.34
C GLU A 59 -16.65 -0.66 -18.67
N GLY A 60 -16.08 0.48 -19.09
CA GLY A 60 -16.81 1.67 -19.55
C GLY A 60 -17.40 2.56 -18.46
N GLU A 61 -17.11 2.31 -17.19
CA GLU A 61 -17.58 3.15 -16.09
C GLU A 61 -16.65 4.31 -15.74
N LEU A 62 -15.32 4.16 -15.96
CA LEU A 62 -14.37 5.25 -15.80
C LEU A 62 -14.32 6.11 -17.06
N LYS A 63 -14.86 7.33 -16.99
CA LYS A 63 -14.94 8.28 -18.10
C LYS A 63 -14.19 9.57 -17.79
N PRO A 64 -12.85 9.59 -17.92
CA PRO A 64 -12.08 10.80 -17.72
C PRO A 64 -12.29 11.80 -18.86
N ALA A 65 -11.99 13.06 -18.62
CA ALA A 65 -12.08 14.12 -19.62
C ALA A 65 -11.01 14.00 -20.72
N ARG A 66 -9.91 13.27 -20.44
CA ARG A 66 -8.78 13.04 -21.35
C ARG A 66 -8.53 11.54 -21.51
N GLU A 67 -7.56 11.17 -22.35
CA GLU A 67 -7.16 9.77 -22.55
C GLU A 67 -6.76 9.04 -21.25
N LYS A 68 -6.16 9.76 -20.32
CA LYS A 68 -5.75 9.26 -19.00
C LYS A 68 -6.39 10.08 -17.91
N PRO A 69 -6.88 9.43 -16.85
CA PRO A 69 -7.52 10.15 -15.74
C PRO A 69 -6.50 10.91 -14.90
N THR A 70 -6.93 12.00 -14.33
CA THR A 70 -6.25 12.62 -13.20
C THR A 70 -6.51 11.82 -11.92
N ARG A 71 -5.70 12.09 -10.89
CA ARG A 71 -5.92 11.59 -9.52
C ARG A 71 -7.35 11.85 -9.06
N GLU A 72 -7.87 13.06 -9.29
CA GLU A 72 -9.19 13.50 -8.88
C GLU A 72 -10.31 12.72 -9.59
N GLU A 73 -10.17 12.52 -10.90
CA GLU A 73 -11.13 11.73 -11.68
C GLU A 73 -11.15 10.26 -11.26
N LEU A 74 -9.98 9.67 -11.01
CA LEU A 74 -9.87 8.30 -10.55
C LEU A 74 -10.43 8.12 -9.15
N LEU A 75 -10.13 9.03 -8.22
CA LEU A 75 -10.67 9.00 -6.86
C LEU A 75 -12.19 9.16 -6.88
N SER A 76 -12.70 10.13 -7.66
CA SER A 76 -14.13 10.36 -7.84
C SER A 76 -14.83 9.12 -8.42
N TYR A 77 -14.20 8.43 -9.37
CA TYR A 77 -14.71 7.18 -9.92
C TYR A 77 -14.88 6.10 -8.84
N TYR A 78 -13.84 5.81 -8.04
CA TYR A 78 -13.94 4.78 -7.00
C TYR A 78 -14.97 5.12 -5.91
N VAL A 79 -15.06 6.38 -5.51
CA VAL A 79 -16.06 6.82 -4.53
C VAL A 79 -17.47 6.64 -5.10
N ARG A 80 -17.73 7.10 -6.34
CA ARG A 80 -19.04 6.92 -7.01
C ARG A 80 -19.37 5.45 -7.21
N PHE A 81 -18.40 4.64 -7.62
CA PHE A 81 -18.58 3.19 -7.78
C PHE A 81 -19.09 2.54 -6.48
N VAL A 82 -18.48 2.89 -5.34
CA VAL A 82 -18.91 2.40 -4.03
C VAL A 82 -20.33 2.81 -3.70
N LEU A 83 -20.70 4.07 -3.98
CA LEU A 83 -22.02 4.62 -3.68
C LEU A 83 -23.11 4.06 -4.61
N GLU A 84 -22.86 4.04 -5.92
CA GLU A 84 -23.80 3.57 -6.93
C GLU A 84 -24.08 2.06 -6.80
N HIS A 85 -23.06 1.29 -6.41
CA HIS A 85 -23.23 -0.13 -6.15
C HIS A 85 -23.61 -0.46 -4.70
N ASP A 86 -23.83 0.54 -3.84
CA ASP A 86 -24.19 0.39 -2.44
C ASP A 86 -23.34 -0.68 -1.73
N LEU A 87 -22.00 -0.50 -1.76
CA LEU A 87 -21.06 -1.43 -1.18
C LEU A 87 -20.93 -1.21 0.34
N ASN A 88 -20.91 -2.30 1.11
CA ASN A 88 -20.81 -2.24 2.56
C ASN A 88 -19.37 -1.98 3.01
N ILE A 89 -18.99 -0.71 3.09
CA ILE A 89 -17.66 -0.24 3.49
C ILE A 89 -17.76 0.65 4.73
N ARG A 90 -16.91 0.38 5.72
CA ARG A 90 -16.66 1.21 6.91
C ARG A 90 -15.34 1.91 6.75
N THR A 91 -15.37 3.23 6.64
CA THR A 91 -14.19 4.09 6.61
C THR A 91 -13.86 4.61 8.01
N GLU A 92 -12.61 5.08 8.16
CA GLU A 92 -12.10 5.61 9.44
C GLU A 92 -12.25 4.61 10.58
N GLU A 93 -12.16 3.32 10.26
CA GLU A 93 -12.22 2.21 11.21
C GLU A 93 -10.97 1.34 11.04
N THR A 94 -10.16 1.25 12.09
CA THR A 94 -8.85 0.58 12.05
C THR A 94 -8.95 -0.83 12.62
N VAL A 95 -8.58 -1.84 11.81
CA VAL A 95 -8.39 -3.20 12.32
C VAL A 95 -7.17 -3.24 13.22
N THR A 96 -7.38 -3.62 14.48
CA THR A 96 -6.33 -3.71 15.51
C THR A 96 -5.85 -5.14 15.74
N GLY A 97 -6.63 -6.15 15.31
CA GLY A 97 -6.24 -7.54 15.44
C GLY A 97 -7.15 -8.49 14.65
N VAL A 98 -6.57 -9.59 14.23
CA VAL A 98 -7.30 -10.73 13.67
C VAL A 98 -6.84 -11.99 14.41
N LEU A 99 -7.80 -12.76 14.92
CA LEU A 99 -7.55 -14.03 15.58
C LEU A 99 -8.24 -15.16 14.80
N SER A 100 -7.52 -16.27 14.62
CA SER A 100 -8.07 -17.52 14.13
C SER A 100 -8.57 -18.33 15.31
N GLU A 101 -9.85 -18.66 15.34
CA GLU A 101 -10.40 -19.50 16.39
C GLU A 101 -10.05 -20.98 16.12
N PRO A 102 -9.61 -21.76 17.11
CA PRO A 102 -9.39 -23.20 16.90
C PRO A 102 -10.71 -23.88 16.52
N PRO A 103 -10.70 -24.95 15.70
CA PRO A 103 -11.91 -25.69 15.38
C PRO A 103 -12.55 -26.18 16.67
N ALA A 104 -13.88 -26.01 16.79
CA ALA A 104 -14.61 -26.49 17.95
C ALA A 104 -14.41 -27.99 18.10
N LEU A 105 -13.72 -28.41 19.15
CA LEU A 105 -13.63 -29.82 19.51
C LEU A 105 -15.04 -30.32 19.86
N ALA A 106 -15.51 -31.30 19.11
CA ALA A 106 -16.77 -31.95 19.42
C ALA A 106 -16.71 -32.53 20.86
N GLY A 107 -17.38 -31.88 21.81
CA GLY A 107 -17.66 -32.44 23.12
C GLY A 107 -16.75 -32.05 24.30
N GLY A 108 -16.11 -30.87 24.33
CA GLY A 108 -15.36 -30.39 25.49
C GLY A 108 -15.79 -28.97 25.93
N LYS A 109 -16.03 -28.78 27.25
CA LYS A 109 -16.15 -27.46 27.84
C LYS A 109 -14.84 -26.72 27.64
N VAL A 110 -14.87 -25.61 26.89
CA VAL A 110 -13.73 -24.74 26.69
C VAL A 110 -13.75 -23.70 27.81
N ASP A 111 -12.74 -23.74 28.71
CA ASP A 111 -12.48 -22.62 29.59
C ASP A 111 -12.12 -21.39 28.75
N ALA A 112 -12.73 -20.25 29.08
CA ALA A 112 -12.48 -18.99 28.40
C ALA A 112 -10.99 -18.67 28.34
N PRO A 113 -10.42 -18.25 27.21
CA PRO A 113 -9.03 -17.88 27.14
C PRO A 113 -8.79 -16.66 28.03
N LYS A 114 -7.86 -16.79 28.97
CA LYS A 114 -7.39 -15.68 29.78
C LYS A 114 -6.78 -14.64 28.82
N SER A 115 -7.37 -13.45 28.79
CA SER A 115 -6.84 -12.31 28.06
C SER A 115 -5.44 -11.98 28.58
N THR A 116 -4.43 -12.29 27.83
CA THR A 116 -3.09 -11.80 28.08
C THR A 116 -2.93 -10.49 27.32
N PHE A 117 -3.22 -9.39 28.00
CA PHE A 117 -2.73 -8.08 27.57
C PHE A 117 -1.20 -8.12 27.66
N ILE A 118 -0.52 -8.05 26.53
CA ILE A 118 0.92 -7.83 26.50
C ILE A 118 1.13 -6.32 26.60
N GLU A 119 1.45 -5.85 27.82
CA GLU A 119 2.10 -4.56 27.99
C GLU A 119 3.46 -4.58 27.25
N THR A 120 3.69 -3.58 26.45
CA THR A 120 4.98 -3.33 25.80
C THR A 120 6.05 -3.11 26.85
N ARG A 121 6.84 -4.13 27.16
CA ARG A 121 8.13 -4.01 27.84
C ARG A 121 9.23 -4.17 26.81
N THR A 122 10.01 -3.11 26.65
CA THR A 122 11.32 -3.12 26.00
C THR A 122 12.28 -3.93 26.88
N ASP A 123 12.56 -5.16 26.50
CA ASP A 123 13.78 -5.86 26.91
C ASP A 123 14.16 -6.90 25.87
N SER A 124 15.42 -6.82 25.46
CA SER A 124 16.12 -7.66 24.52
C SER A 124 16.31 -9.09 25.07
N ASN A 125 16.16 -10.06 24.19
CA ASN A 125 16.41 -11.49 24.33
C ASN A 125 15.23 -12.36 24.80
N VAL A 126 14.33 -12.70 23.87
CA VAL A 126 13.63 -13.99 23.94
C VAL A 126 13.52 -14.53 22.51
N THR A 127 14.29 -15.55 22.19
CA THR A 127 14.03 -16.45 21.07
C THR A 127 12.83 -17.32 21.46
N SER A 128 11.63 -16.93 21.05
CA SER A 128 10.46 -17.80 21.12
C SER A 128 10.13 -18.25 19.70
N GLU A 129 10.29 -19.55 19.44
CA GLU A 129 9.71 -20.18 18.27
C GLU A 129 8.20 -19.87 18.22
N PRO A 130 7.65 -19.45 17.08
CA PRO A 130 6.21 -19.29 16.97
C PRO A 130 5.54 -20.65 17.12
N PRO A 131 4.39 -20.73 17.81
CA PRO A 131 3.68 -22.01 17.95
C PRO A 131 3.28 -22.49 16.56
N ALA A 132 3.59 -23.75 16.27
CA ALA A 132 3.19 -24.45 15.05
C ALA A 132 1.66 -24.58 15.02
N TYR A 133 0.97 -23.62 14.40
CA TYR A 133 -0.44 -23.72 14.07
C TYR A 133 -0.61 -24.49 12.77
N ALA A 134 -0.54 -25.80 12.82
CA ALA A 134 -1.04 -26.67 11.78
C ALA A 134 -2.56 -26.86 12.01
N GLY A 135 -3.37 -26.05 11.35
CA GLY A 135 -4.82 -26.21 11.34
C GLY A 135 -5.54 -24.87 11.34
N GLY A 136 -5.80 -24.30 10.15
CA GLY A 136 -6.64 -23.12 10.00
C GLY A 136 -8.04 -23.38 10.56
N SER A 137 -8.59 -22.41 11.27
CA SER A 137 -9.96 -22.47 11.76
C SER A 137 -10.96 -22.08 10.67
N ASP A 138 -12.19 -22.50 10.84
CA ASP A 138 -13.27 -22.06 9.98
C ASP A 138 -13.90 -20.73 10.46
N ARG A 139 -13.25 -20.02 11.39
CA ARG A 139 -13.78 -18.79 12.00
C ARG A 139 -12.65 -17.84 12.37
N PHE A 140 -12.91 -16.56 12.10
CA PHE A 140 -12.01 -15.47 12.46
C PHE A 140 -12.76 -14.42 13.28
N THR A 141 -12.09 -13.89 14.29
CA THR A 141 -12.50 -12.70 15.03
C THR A 141 -11.63 -11.54 14.60
N VAL A 142 -12.24 -10.54 13.93
CA VAL A 142 -11.60 -9.30 13.50
C VAL A 142 -11.97 -8.20 14.46
N THR A 143 -11.01 -7.67 15.21
CA THR A 143 -11.18 -6.57 16.17
C THR A 143 -10.75 -5.26 15.54
N THR A 144 -11.55 -4.22 15.75
CA THR A 144 -11.27 -2.86 15.32
C THR A 144 -11.29 -1.90 16.50
N ASP A 145 -10.94 -0.65 16.27
CA ASP A 145 -11.10 0.44 17.24
C ASP A 145 -12.58 0.82 17.50
N LYS A 146 -13.52 0.31 16.68
CA LYS A 146 -14.96 0.61 16.78
C LYS A 146 -15.83 -0.62 17.06
N GLY A 147 -15.31 -1.85 16.96
CA GLY A 147 -16.12 -3.05 17.16
C GLY A 147 -15.41 -4.36 16.90
N VAL A 148 -16.18 -5.43 16.86
CA VAL A 148 -15.70 -6.79 16.60
C VAL A 148 -16.57 -7.44 15.54
N TYR A 149 -15.94 -8.10 14.57
CA TYR A 149 -16.60 -8.82 13.48
C TYR A 149 -16.17 -10.29 13.48
N HIS A 150 -17.13 -11.17 13.20
CA HIS A 150 -16.86 -12.60 13.06
C HIS A 150 -17.11 -13.04 11.63
N SER A 151 -16.15 -13.75 11.05
CA SER A 151 -16.24 -14.24 9.67
C SER A 151 -15.65 -15.63 9.50
N THR A 152 -16.01 -16.28 8.40
CA THR A 152 -15.38 -17.54 7.99
C THR A 152 -14.11 -17.34 7.17
N ASN A 153 -13.94 -16.16 6.59
CA ASN A 153 -12.75 -15.82 5.78
C ASN A 153 -12.37 -14.36 5.97
N VAL A 154 -11.08 -14.06 5.77
CA VAL A 154 -10.55 -12.69 5.79
C VAL A 154 -9.71 -12.47 4.52
N LEU A 155 -9.99 -11.40 3.80
CA LEU A 155 -9.19 -10.93 2.68
C LEU A 155 -8.41 -9.67 3.09
N PHE A 156 -7.10 -9.75 3.03
CA PHE A 156 -6.24 -8.60 3.22
C PHE A 156 -5.99 -7.90 1.89
N ALA A 157 -6.31 -6.60 1.83
CA ALA A 157 -6.14 -5.71 0.68
C ALA A 157 -5.38 -4.43 1.07
N LEU A 158 -4.29 -4.60 1.82
CA LEU A 158 -3.61 -3.55 2.61
C LEU A 158 -2.91 -2.47 1.79
N GLY A 159 -2.50 -2.76 0.54
CA GLY A 159 -1.60 -1.88 -0.21
C GLY A 159 -0.14 -2.00 0.28
N SER A 160 0.72 -1.07 -0.16
CA SER A 160 2.16 -1.11 0.16
C SER A 160 2.76 0.28 0.43
N MET A 161 1.93 1.26 0.82
CA MET A 161 2.38 2.65 0.99
C MET A 161 2.35 3.11 2.46
N ASP A 162 2.12 2.18 3.39
CA ASP A 162 1.89 2.52 4.80
C ASP A 162 3.18 2.80 5.58
N TYR A 163 4.31 2.20 5.18
CA TYR A 163 5.60 2.35 5.84
C TYR A 163 6.63 2.96 4.89
N PRO A 164 6.69 4.28 4.77
CA PRO A 164 7.75 4.96 4.05
C PRO A 164 9.12 4.58 4.62
N ARG A 165 10.04 4.21 3.73
CA ARG A 165 11.40 3.88 4.11
C ARG A 165 12.13 5.10 4.63
N LYS A 166 12.98 4.90 5.63
CA LYS A 166 13.74 5.96 6.28
C LYS A 166 15.19 5.96 5.81
N LEU A 167 15.81 7.14 5.78
CA LEU A 167 17.24 7.29 5.56
C LEU A 167 18.05 6.83 6.76
N ASN A 168 17.46 6.87 7.96
CA ASN A 168 18.09 6.60 9.25
C ASN A 168 19.30 7.50 9.50
N VAL A 169 19.16 8.78 9.21
CA VAL A 169 20.17 9.81 9.44
C VAL A 169 19.72 10.82 10.47
N LYS A 170 20.66 11.45 11.14
CA LYS A 170 20.37 12.51 12.12
C LYS A 170 19.64 13.67 11.44
N GLY A 171 18.56 14.14 12.06
CA GLY A 171 17.72 15.23 11.59
C GLY A 171 16.61 14.82 10.63
N GLU A 172 16.44 13.52 10.35
CA GLU A 172 15.30 13.04 9.57
C GLU A 172 13.96 13.31 10.25
N GLU A 173 13.97 13.51 11.56
CA GLU A 173 12.80 13.83 12.39
C GLU A 173 12.37 15.31 12.33
N PHE A 174 13.10 16.19 11.65
CA PHE A 174 12.71 17.60 11.55
C PHE A 174 11.38 17.80 10.84
N PRO A 175 10.55 18.78 11.25
CA PRO A 175 9.24 19.07 10.64
C PRO A 175 9.28 19.44 9.16
N LYS A 176 10.44 19.80 8.63
CA LYS A 176 10.65 20.10 7.20
C LYS A 176 10.91 18.86 6.34
N VAL A 177 11.01 17.67 6.95
CA VAL A 177 11.24 16.40 6.26
C VAL A 177 9.92 15.67 6.07
N TYR A 178 9.60 15.36 4.84
CA TYR A 178 8.37 14.70 4.43
C TYR A 178 8.68 13.37 3.74
N ASP A 179 7.92 12.35 4.04
CA ASP A 179 8.02 11.02 3.43
C ASP A 179 7.01 10.81 2.29
N HIS A 180 6.23 11.82 1.97
CA HIS A 180 5.30 11.86 0.83
C HIS A 180 5.18 13.27 0.28
N PHE A 181 4.85 13.38 -1.00
CA PHE A 181 4.61 14.65 -1.69
C PHE A 181 3.17 14.70 -2.16
N ARG A 182 2.49 15.81 -1.90
CA ARG A 182 1.07 16.00 -2.23
C ARG A 182 0.77 17.28 -2.96
N GLU A 183 1.39 18.39 -2.56
CA GLU A 183 1.01 19.74 -2.93
C GLU A 183 2.25 20.59 -3.22
N THR A 184 2.19 21.40 -4.27
CA THR A 184 3.29 22.26 -4.71
C THR A 184 3.26 23.65 -4.08
N TYR A 185 2.08 24.25 -3.93
CA TYR A 185 1.92 25.66 -3.56
C TYR A 185 2.60 26.09 -2.26
N PRO A 186 2.68 25.29 -1.19
CA PRO A 186 3.42 25.66 0.02
C PRO A 186 4.92 25.89 -0.24
N TRP A 187 5.45 25.37 -1.34
CA TRP A 187 6.89 25.32 -1.62
C TRP A 187 7.33 26.26 -2.74
N VAL A 188 6.44 27.06 -3.30
CA VAL A 188 6.78 28.09 -4.30
C VAL A 188 7.83 29.03 -3.73
N LYS A 189 8.90 29.27 -4.50
CA LYS A 189 10.10 30.05 -4.11
C LYS A 189 10.86 29.49 -2.91
N LYS A 190 10.61 28.24 -2.51
CA LYS A 190 11.38 27.53 -1.47
C LYS A 190 12.45 26.65 -2.12
N ARG A 191 13.53 26.42 -1.37
CA ARG A 191 14.60 25.48 -1.75
C ARG A 191 14.15 24.07 -1.34
N ALA A 192 13.79 23.25 -2.32
CA ALA A 192 13.30 21.89 -2.13
C ALA A 192 14.37 20.88 -2.50
N LEU A 193 14.69 20.00 -1.57
CA LEU A 193 15.54 18.83 -1.82
C LEU A 193 14.67 17.58 -1.87
N ILE A 194 14.73 16.85 -2.98
CA ILE A 194 14.07 15.57 -3.15
C ILE A 194 15.14 14.47 -3.14
N VAL A 195 14.98 13.47 -2.28
CA VAL A 195 15.87 12.30 -2.18
C VAL A 195 15.11 11.08 -2.65
N GLY A 196 15.55 10.46 -3.75
CA GLY A 196 14.94 9.24 -4.26
C GLY A 196 15.16 9.02 -5.75
N GLY A 197 14.99 7.77 -6.19
CA GLY A 197 15.24 7.34 -7.58
C GLY A 197 14.01 6.77 -8.29
N GLY A 198 12.83 6.81 -7.68
CA GLY A 198 11.58 6.30 -8.28
C GLY A 198 10.72 7.37 -8.92
N ASN A 199 9.58 6.94 -9.52
CA ASN A 199 8.61 7.87 -10.11
C ASN A 199 8.14 8.94 -9.13
N SER A 200 7.84 8.59 -7.88
CA SER A 200 7.36 9.54 -6.88
C SER A 200 8.35 10.69 -6.64
N ALA A 201 9.66 10.37 -6.62
CA ALA A 201 10.69 11.39 -6.50
C ALA A 201 10.79 12.26 -7.77
N GLY A 202 10.73 11.62 -8.93
CA GLY A 202 10.74 12.32 -10.22
C GLY A 202 9.52 13.22 -10.40
N GLU A 203 8.33 12.74 -10.11
CA GLU A 203 7.08 13.50 -10.18
C GLU A 203 7.07 14.69 -9.23
N ALA A 204 7.52 14.49 -7.97
CA ALA A 204 7.65 15.57 -6.99
C ALA A 204 8.63 16.64 -7.46
N ALA A 205 9.80 16.22 -7.97
CA ALA A 205 10.79 17.14 -8.49
C ALA A 205 10.29 17.94 -9.70
N LEU A 206 9.59 17.27 -10.62
CA LEU A 206 8.98 17.89 -11.79
C LEU A 206 7.93 18.94 -11.40
N PHE A 207 6.97 18.57 -10.56
CA PHE A 207 5.90 19.49 -10.15
C PHE A 207 6.45 20.69 -9.38
N LEU A 208 7.39 20.47 -8.46
CA LEU A 208 8.00 21.55 -7.70
C LEU A 208 8.79 22.52 -8.60
N ALA A 209 9.56 22.01 -9.56
CA ALA A 209 10.30 22.83 -10.49
C ALA A 209 9.37 23.68 -11.39
N GLN A 210 8.30 23.06 -11.93
CA GLN A 210 7.33 23.71 -12.79
C GLN A 210 6.54 24.81 -12.08
N GLU A 211 6.29 24.66 -10.78
CA GLU A 211 5.58 25.66 -9.98
C GLU A 211 6.53 26.67 -9.28
N GLY A 212 7.81 26.68 -9.64
CA GLY A 212 8.76 27.72 -9.25
C GLY A 212 9.40 27.53 -7.88
N ALA A 213 9.55 26.31 -7.40
CA ALA A 213 10.44 25.99 -6.31
C ALA A 213 11.90 25.87 -6.83
N ASP A 214 12.89 26.27 -6.03
CA ASP A 214 14.31 26.00 -6.31
C ASP A 214 14.59 24.52 -5.98
N THR A 215 14.47 23.67 -6.97
CA THR A 215 14.38 22.24 -6.80
C THR A 215 15.69 21.52 -7.11
N THR A 216 16.13 20.65 -6.19
CA THR A 216 17.24 19.72 -6.39
C THR A 216 16.77 18.27 -6.22
N LEU A 217 16.98 17.44 -7.24
CA LEU A 217 16.75 15.99 -7.18
C LEU A 217 18.08 15.30 -6.86
N ALA A 218 18.18 14.70 -5.68
CA ALA A 218 19.31 13.87 -5.25
C ALA A 218 18.99 12.40 -5.52
N ILE A 219 19.70 11.80 -6.46
CA ILE A 219 19.41 10.47 -7.01
C ILE A 219 20.71 9.68 -7.23
N PHE A 220 20.66 8.36 -7.08
CA PHE A 220 21.78 7.51 -7.51
C PHE A 220 21.92 7.52 -9.04
N ARG A 221 23.17 7.61 -9.55
CA ARG A 221 23.40 7.62 -10.99
C ARG A 221 22.81 6.40 -11.69
N GLY A 222 22.95 5.22 -11.10
CA GLY A 222 22.39 4.00 -11.65
C GLY A 222 20.86 4.06 -11.81
N ASP A 223 20.17 4.71 -10.91
CA ASP A 223 18.71 4.91 -11.00
C ASP A 223 18.35 5.92 -12.10
N TRP A 224 19.15 6.98 -12.24
CA TRP A 224 18.94 7.98 -13.28
C TRP A 224 19.21 7.45 -14.68
N GLU A 225 20.28 6.68 -14.85
CA GLU A 225 20.70 6.12 -16.15
C GLU A 225 19.91 4.87 -16.55
N ASN A 226 19.19 4.25 -15.63
CA ASN A 226 18.39 3.08 -15.91
C ASN A 226 17.18 3.44 -16.78
N ASN A 227 17.17 2.93 -18.02
CA ASN A 227 16.09 3.11 -18.99
C ASN A 227 15.28 1.83 -19.23
N ASP A 228 15.48 0.77 -18.43
CA ASP A 228 14.70 -0.47 -18.56
C ASP A 228 13.24 -0.23 -18.15
N PRO A 229 12.26 -0.35 -19.06
CA PRO A 229 10.85 -0.12 -18.73
C PRO A 229 10.29 -1.12 -17.71
N LYS A 230 10.96 -2.27 -17.53
CA LYS A 230 10.55 -3.31 -16.57
C LYS A 230 11.22 -3.17 -15.21
N GLN A 231 12.42 -2.60 -15.18
CA GLN A 231 13.22 -2.43 -13.96
C GLN A 231 13.49 -0.96 -13.64
N GLY A 232 13.11 -0.07 -14.54
CA GLY A 232 13.40 1.35 -14.46
C GLY A 232 12.83 1.98 -13.20
N CYS A 233 13.63 2.83 -12.57
CA CYS A 233 13.26 3.59 -11.39
C CYS A 233 12.34 4.75 -11.77
N ILE A 234 12.77 5.60 -12.72
CA ILE A 234 11.95 6.69 -13.26
C ILE A 234 11.48 6.32 -14.67
N LYS A 235 10.18 6.26 -14.87
CA LYS A 235 9.59 5.93 -16.16
C LYS A 235 9.82 7.05 -17.19
N TYR A 236 9.93 6.68 -18.47
CA TYR A 236 10.24 7.63 -19.55
C TYR A 236 9.32 8.85 -19.61
N TRP A 237 8.05 8.69 -19.29
CA TRP A 237 7.07 9.80 -19.29
C TRP A 237 7.26 10.81 -18.16
N VAL A 238 8.01 10.45 -17.10
CA VAL A 238 8.44 11.35 -16.04
C VAL A 238 9.84 11.87 -16.34
N LYS A 239 10.73 11.00 -16.83
CA LYS A 239 12.13 11.31 -17.06
C LYS A 239 12.30 12.36 -18.17
N GLN A 240 11.59 12.22 -19.29
CA GLN A 240 11.71 13.15 -20.41
C GLN A 240 11.32 14.59 -20.03
N PRO A 241 10.19 14.87 -19.34
CA PRO A 241 9.92 16.19 -18.78
C PRO A 241 11.00 16.69 -17.81
N LEU A 242 11.52 15.83 -16.91
CA LEU A 242 12.61 16.21 -16.00
C LEU A 242 13.87 16.65 -16.75
N GLU A 243 14.24 15.94 -17.82
CA GLU A 243 15.39 16.32 -18.68
C GLU A 243 15.18 17.68 -19.35
N ASN A 244 13.96 18.08 -19.64
CA ASN A 244 13.65 19.41 -20.18
C ASN A 244 13.84 20.49 -19.10
N GLU A 245 13.32 20.26 -17.88
CA GLU A 245 13.53 21.19 -16.75
C GLU A 245 15.01 21.36 -16.39
N LEU A 246 15.82 20.29 -16.52
CA LEU A 246 17.27 20.36 -16.36
C LEU A 246 17.95 21.24 -17.42
N LYS A 247 17.54 21.13 -18.70
CA LYS A 247 18.08 21.95 -19.80
C LYS A 247 17.73 23.43 -19.64
N GLU A 248 16.58 23.72 -19.07
CA GLU A 248 16.09 25.07 -18.79
C GLU A 248 16.62 25.65 -17.48
N ASN A 249 17.43 24.88 -16.74
CA ASN A 249 17.95 25.19 -15.40
C ASN A 249 16.88 25.46 -14.33
N CYS A 250 15.67 24.95 -14.52
CA CYS A 250 14.57 25.00 -13.54
C CYS A 250 14.70 23.91 -12.48
N LEU A 251 15.47 22.85 -12.77
CA LEU A 251 15.75 21.72 -11.89
C LEU A 251 17.27 21.49 -11.81
N LYS A 252 17.76 21.12 -10.64
CA LYS A 252 19.15 20.69 -10.41
C LYS A 252 19.18 19.19 -10.15
N LEU A 253 20.17 18.50 -10.71
CA LEU A 253 20.43 17.08 -10.46
C LEU A 253 21.69 16.93 -9.62
N PHE A 254 21.60 16.16 -8.54
CA PHE A 254 22.72 15.80 -7.69
C PHE A 254 22.92 14.29 -7.66
N PHE A 255 24.06 13.79 -8.14
CA PHE A 255 24.36 12.37 -8.06
C PHE A 255 24.81 11.98 -6.67
N LEU A 256 23.89 11.31 -5.96
CA LEU A 256 23.99 11.01 -4.54
C LEU A 256 24.82 9.75 -4.29
N GLY A 257 25.75 9.81 -3.35
CA GLY A 257 26.33 8.66 -2.68
C GLY A 257 25.52 8.29 -1.43
N LYS A 258 25.35 9.25 -0.52
CA LYS A 258 24.49 9.11 0.66
C LYS A 258 24.10 10.47 1.25
N VAL A 259 23.01 10.49 2.02
CA VAL A 259 22.70 11.60 2.92
C VAL A 259 23.47 11.41 4.22
N ILE A 260 24.14 12.45 4.69
CA ILE A 260 24.96 12.40 5.91
C ILE A 260 24.16 12.89 7.12
N GLU A 261 23.62 14.10 7.04
CA GLU A 261 22.88 14.73 8.12
C GLU A 261 21.91 15.77 7.56
N ILE A 262 20.74 15.87 8.15
CA ILE A 262 19.76 16.94 7.90
C ILE A 262 19.83 17.92 9.06
N ARG A 263 19.99 19.22 8.77
CA ARG A 263 20.00 20.31 9.74
C ARG A 263 18.82 21.26 9.48
N GLU A 264 18.56 22.18 10.37
CA GLU A 264 17.40 23.07 10.29
C GLU A 264 17.29 23.83 8.94
N GLY A 265 18.36 24.38 8.41
CA GLY A 265 18.38 25.18 7.17
C GLY A 265 19.16 24.55 6.00
N GLU A 266 19.72 23.37 6.16
CA GLU A 266 20.61 22.74 5.19
C GLU A 266 20.64 21.21 5.31
N VAL A 267 21.17 20.54 4.29
CA VAL A 267 21.47 19.08 4.32
C VAL A 267 22.90 18.86 3.87
N GLU A 268 23.64 18.03 4.60
CA GLU A 268 24.95 17.55 4.20
C GLU A 268 24.79 16.23 3.42
N LEU A 269 25.29 16.25 2.19
CA LEU A 269 25.29 15.12 1.27
C LEU A 269 26.72 14.68 0.97
N GLU A 270 26.88 13.41 0.64
CA GLU A 270 28.08 12.89 0.00
C GLU A 270 27.73 12.53 -1.43
N SER A 271 28.48 13.03 -2.39
CA SER A 271 28.31 12.68 -3.81
C SER A 271 28.77 11.24 -4.09
N GLU A 272 28.44 10.72 -5.27
CA GLU A 272 28.87 9.39 -5.71
C GLU A 272 30.42 9.21 -5.75
N ILE A 273 31.17 10.31 -5.86
CA ILE A 273 32.63 10.30 -5.86
C ILE A 273 33.25 10.60 -4.49
N GLY A 274 32.40 10.65 -3.43
CA GLY A 274 32.84 10.84 -2.04
C GLY A 274 33.06 12.30 -1.61
N GLU A 275 32.72 13.29 -2.44
CA GLU A 275 32.77 14.69 -2.06
C GLU A 275 31.61 15.08 -1.17
N ARG A 276 31.87 15.80 -0.08
CA ARG A 276 30.86 16.36 0.80
C ARG A 276 30.38 17.72 0.33
N VAL A 277 29.09 17.86 0.23
CA VAL A 277 28.41 19.08 -0.20
C VAL A 277 27.29 19.41 0.82
N VAL A 278 27.23 20.68 1.21
CA VAL A 278 26.17 21.22 2.04
C VAL A 278 25.23 22.01 1.16
N LEU A 279 23.97 21.58 1.09
CA LEU A 279 22.91 22.23 0.32
C LEU A 279 21.95 22.94 1.24
N PRO A 280 21.80 24.26 1.14
CA PRO A 280 20.76 24.99 1.83
C PRO A 280 19.38 24.54 1.35
N ASN A 281 18.45 24.27 2.27
CA ASN A 281 17.07 23.88 1.93
C ASN A 281 16.04 24.34 2.97
N ASP A 282 14.82 24.47 2.52
CA ASP A 282 13.67 24.84 3.33
C ASP A 282 12.73 23.62 3.55
N VAL A 283 12.81 22.63 2.65
CA VAL A 283 12.06 21.38 2.70
C VAL A 283 12.86 20.22 2.13
N VAL A 284 12.65 19.04 2.69
CA VAL A 284 13.23 17.77 2.21
C VAL A 284 12.11 16.76 2.00
N PHE A 285 12.02 16.15 0.82
CA PHE A 285 11.17 15.03 0.52
C PHE A 285 12.01 13.76 0.39
N VAL A 286 11.79 12.80 1.29
CA VAL A 286 12.46 11.50 1.29
C VAL A 286 11.55 10.48 0.63
N LEU A 287 11.72 10.26 -0.67
CA LEU A 287 10.84 9.45 -1.51
C LEU A 287 11.57 8.20 -2.03
N ILE A 288 12.08 7.39 -1.09
CA ILE A 288 12.93 6.21 -1.35
C ILE A 288 12.17 4.89 -1.33
N GLY A 289 10.85 4.96 -1.48
CA GLY A 289 9.96 3.81 -1.48
C GLY A 289 9.28 3.58 -0.15
N SER A 290 8.42 2.55 -0.14
CA SER A 290 7.59 2.19 1.01
C SER A 290 7.44 0.67 1.07
N ASP A 291 7.22 0.14 2.26
CA ASP A 291 6.97 -1.27 2.51
C ASP A 291 5.53 -1.47 3.03
N ALA A 292 4.99 -2.67 2.81
CA ALA A 292 3.69 -3.05 3.35
C ALA A 292 3.82 -3.45 4.82
N ASP A 293 2.78 -3.21 5.61
CA ASP A 293 2.66 -3.79 6.95
C ASP A 293 2.18 -5.24 6.87
N LEU A 294 3.07 -6.17 7.07
CA LEU A 294 2.76 -7.61 7.12
C LEU A 294 2.64 -8.14 8.55
N THR A 295 2.73 -7.29 9.57
CA THR A 295 2.75 -7.71 10.99
C THR A 295 1.53 -8.55 11.33
N MET A 296 0.34 -8.11 10.93
CA MET A 296 -0.91 -8.83 11.20
C MET A 296 -0.95 -10.20 10.52
N LEU A 297 -0.49 -10.29 9.28
CA LEU A 297 -0.39 -11.55 8.54
C LEU A 297 0.62 -12.52 9.19
N LYS A 298 1.78 -12.01 9.58
CA LYS A 298 2.80 -12.80 10.29
C LYS A 298 2.29 -13.32 11.64
N ASN A 299 1.56 -12.51 12.39
CA ASN A 299 0.94 -12.91 13.66
C ASN A 299 -0.12 -14.01 13.46
N LEU A 300 -0.74 -14.10 12.30
CA LEU A 300 -1.65 -15.18 11.91
C LEU A 300 -0.91 -16.44 11.43
N GLY A 301 0.42 -16.43 11.32
CA GLY A 301 1.22 -17.54 10.81
C GLY A 301 1.31 -17.58 9.28
N VAL A 302 1.00 -16.48 8.60
CA VAL A 302 1.19 -16.40 7.15
C VAL A 302 2.68 -16.30 6.85
N GLU A 303 3.16 -17.21 6.02
CA GLU A 303 4.53 -17.22 5.53
C GLU A 303 4.79 -16.05 4.58
N THR A 304 6.01 -15.55 4.60
CA THR A 304 6.44 -14.44 3.75
C THR A 304 7.71 -14.79 3.00
N THR A 305 7.94 -14.14 1.88
CA THR A 305 9.13 -14.32 1.03
C THR A 305 9.58 -12.98 0.47
N GLN A 306 10.83 -12.93 -0.03
CA GLN A 306 11.35 -11.73 -0.67
C GLN A 306 10.80 -11.59 -2.09
N GLY A 307 10.01 -10.54 -2.33
CA GLY A 307 9.51 -10.14 -3.65
C GLY A 307 10.36 -9.05 -4.30
N LYS A 308 9.98 -8.62 -5.50
CA LYS A 308 10.70 -7.57 -6.27
C LYS A 308 10.79 -6.20 -5.60
N GLY A 309 9.93 -5.90 -4.64
CA GLY A 309 9.87 -4.56 -4.02
C GLY A 309 9.82 -4.59 -2.51
N GLY A 310 10.21 -5.68 -1.89
CA GLY A 310 10.17 -5.89 -0.45
C GLY A 310 9.59 -7.25 -0.11
N GLU A 311 9.33 -7.48 1.15
CA GLU A 311 8.72 -8.71 1.64
C GLU A 311 7.25 -8.81 1.20
N VAL A 312 6.82 -9.98 0.79
CA VAL A 312 5.45 -10.27 0.32
C VAL A 312 4.93 -11.56 0.96
N PRO A 313 3.61 -11.72 1.16
CA PRO A 313 3.03 -12.96 1.66
C PRO A 313 3.18 -14.10 0.64
N VAL A 314 3.34 -15.32 1.13
CA VAL A 314 3.25 -16.55 0.33
C VAL A 314 1.77 -16.90 0.18
N TYR A 315 1.34 -17.11 -1.05
CA TYR A 315 -0.04 -17.49 -1.38
C TYR A 315 -0.10 -18.29 -2.68
N ASP A 316 -1.15 -19.04 -2.85
CA ASP A 316 -1.45 -19.75 -4.10
C ASP A 316 -1.92 -18.75 -5.17
N PRO A 317 -1.22 -18.62 -6.31
CA PRO A 317 -1.54 -17.63 -7.34
C PRO A 317 -2.87 -17.89 -8.07
N GLU A 318 -3.46 -19.09 -7.97
CA GLU A 318 -4.74 -19.43 -8.58
C GLU A 318 -5.92 -19.11 -7.66
N THR A 319 -5.75 -19.28 -6.35
CA THR A 319 -6.82 -19.11 -5.37
C THR A 319 -6.66 -17.85 -4.50
N PHE A 320 -5.46 -17.27 -4.46
CA PHE A 320 -5.06 -16.16 -3.57
C PHE A 320 -5.14 -16.49 -2.07
N GLU A 321 -5.31 -17.78 -1.72
CA GLU A 321 -5.28 -18.26 -0.34
C GLU A 321 -3.84 -18.41 0.13
N THR A 322 -3.55 -18.00 1.36
CA THR A 322 -2.22 -18.17 1.97
C THR A 322 -2.04 -19.60 2.49
N ASN A 323 -0.87 -19.89 3.08
CA ASN A 323 -0.66 -21.14 3.85
C ASN A 323 -1.62 -21.28 5.03
N VAL A 324 -2.28 -20.20 5.47
CA VAL A 324 -3.31 -20.22 6.52
C VAL A 324 -4.69 -20.26 5.88
N ARG A 325 -5.38 -21.38 6.06
CA ARG A 325 -6.71 -21.60 5.48
C ARG A 325 -7.70 -20.49 5.88
N GLY A 326 -8.41 -19.93 4.89
CA GLY A 326 -9.40 -18.86 5.08
C GLY A 326 -8.80 -17.46 5.12
N ILE A 327 -7.47 -17.32 5.04
CA ILE A 327 -6.78 -16.06 4.86
C ILE A 327 -6.39 -15.88 3.40
N TYR A 328 -6.89 -14.82 2.79
CA TYR A 328 -6.66 -14.45 1.39
C TYR A 328 -5.93 -13.12 1.30
N VAL A 329 -5.22 -12.92 0.20
CA VAL A 329 -4.46 -11.69 -0.06
C VAL A 329 -4.71 -11.19 -1.49
N ALA A 330 -4.89 -9.88 -1.66
CA ALA A 330 -4.98 -9.24 -2.96
C ALA A 330 -4.48 -7.80 -2.92
N GLY A 331 -3.87 -7.32 -4.01
CA GLY A 331 -3.45 -5.94 -4.14
C GLY A 331 -1.93 -5.74 -4.11
N HIS A 332 -1.54 -4.49 -4.05
CA HIS A 332 -0.17 -4.04 -4.34
C HIS A 332 0.92 -4.56 -3.38
N PHE A 333 0.55 -5.01 -2.18
CA PHE A 333 1.49 -5.61 -1.23
C PHE A 333 1.83 -7.09 -1.52
N THR A 334 1.23 -7.66 -2.56
CA THR A 334 1.53 -8.98 -3.10
C THR A 334 2.49 -8.88 -4.30
N ASN A 335 2.67 -9.96 -5.04
CA ASN A 335 3.41 -9.91 -6.30
C ASN A 335 2.66 -9.17 -7.44
N GLN A 336 1.41 -8.76 -7.22
CA GLN A 336 0.58 -8.02 -8.18
C GLN A 336 0.72 -6.51 -7.97
N ARG A 337 1.82 -5.95 -8.47
CA ARG A 337 2.23 -4.56 -8.20
C ARG A 337 1.63 -3.52 -9.15
N HIS A 338 0.47 -3.80 -9.74
CA HIS A 338 -0.26 -2.88 -10.60
C HIS A 338 -1.72 -2.80 -10.18
N ILE A 339 -2.37 -1.66 -10.40
CA ILE A 339 -3.78 -1.47 -10.06
C ILE A 339 -4.65 -2.50 -10.79
N LYS A 340 -4.36 -2.80 -12.06
CA LYS A 340 -5.05 -3.84 -12.83
C LYS A 340 -5.04 -5.19 -12.11
N GLY A 341 -3.87 -5.68 -11.71
CA GLY A 341 -3.77 -6.96 -10.98
C GLY A 341 -4.51 -6.94 -9.64
N ALA A 342 -4.49 -5.78 -8.95
CA ALA A 342 -5.23 -5.60 -7.71
C ALA A 342 -6.76 -5.69 -7.92
N ILE A 343 -7.27 -5.17 -9.04
CA ILE A 343 -8.69 -5.25 -9.41
C ILE A 343 -9.08 -6.65 -9.90
N ASP A 344 -8.21 -7.32 -10.66
CA ASP A 344 -8.54 -8.60 -11.27
C ASP A 344 -8.45 -9.79 -10.30
N ALA A 345 -7.58 -9.74 -9.30
CA ALA A 345 -7.44 -10.81 -8.32
C ALA A 345 -8.76 -11.17 -7.62
N PRO A 346 -9.57 -10.23 -7.10
CA PRO A 346 -10.87 -10.52 -6.53
C PRO A 346 -11.88 -11.12 -7.50
N LYS A 347 -11.83 -10.79 -8.79
CA LYS A 347 -12.70 -11.36 -9.83
C LYS A 347 -12.49 -12.88 -10.01
N VAL A 348 -11.32 -13.37 -9.65
CA VAL A 348 -10.99 -14.81 -9.63
C VAL A 348 -11.28 -15.40 -8.25
N LEU A 349 -10.79 -14.76 -7.20
CA LEU A 349 -10.86 -15.24 -5.82
C LEU A 349 -12.30 -15.42 -5.34
N ILE A 350 -13.16 -14.41 -5.51
CA ILE A 350 -14.50 -14.40 -4.90
C ILE A 350 -15.43 -15.50 -5.46
N PRO A 351 -15.50 -15.75 -6.78
CA PRO A 351 -16.24 -16.89 -7.31
C PRO A 351 -15.76 -18.25 -6.77
N LEU A 352 -14.44 -18.43 -6.62
CA LEU A 352 -13.84 -19.64 -6.06
C LEU A 352 -14.22 -19.80 -4.57
N LEU A 353 -14.14 -18.72 -3.80
CA LEU A 353 -14.57 -18.70 -2.41
C LEU A 353 -16.04 -19.07 -2.27
N LYS A 354 -16.93 -18.50 -3.08
CA LYS A 354 -18.36 -18.84 -3.08
C LYS A 354 -18.59 -20.33 -3.35
N LYS A 355 -17.90 -20.88 -4.34
CA LYS A 355 -17.97 -22.32 -4.67
C LYS A 355 -17.52 -23.18 -3.48
N LYS A 356 -16.44 -22.80 -2.81
CA LYS A 356 -15.90 -23.48 -1.61
C LYS A 356 -16.91 -23.48 -0.46
N LEU A 357 -17.53 -22.33 -0.17
CA LEU A 357 -18.54 -22.17 0.89
C LEU A 357 -19.80 -22.99 0.57
N THR A 358 -20.29 -22.96 -0.66
CA THR A 358 -21.46 -23.75 -1.07
C THR A 358 -21.21 -25.25 -0.92
N ALA A 359 -20.03 -25.74 -1.31
CA ALA A 359 -19.68 -27.14 -1.18
C ALA A 359 -19.54 -27.58 0.30
N LYS A 360 -19.05 -26.70 1.18
CA LYS A 360 -18.97 -26.94 2.63
C LYS A 360 -20.38 -27.08 3.24
N ASN A 361 -21.26 -26.10 2.99
CA ASN A 361 -22.63 -26.10 3.52
C ASN A 361 -23.43 -27.33 3.06
N ALA A 362 -23.19 -27.80 1.82
CA ALA A 362 -23.82 -29.04 1.31
C ALA A 362 -23.33 -30.34 1.99
N LYS A 363 -22.12 -30.32 2.55
CA LYS A 363 -21.57 -31.45 3.33
C LYS A 363 -22.06 -31.45 4.77
N GLU A 364 -22.25 -30.27 5.37
CA GLU A 364 -22.74 -30.11 6.74
C GLU A 364 -24.26 -30.35 6.85
N ALA A 365 -24.98 -30.27 5.74
CA ALA A 365 -26.43 -30.52 5.65
C ALA A 365 -26.77 -32.02 5.42
N LYS A 366 -25.79 -32.87 5.22
CA LYS A 366 -25.90 -34.34 5.10
C LYS A 366 -25.50 -35.05 6.38
#